data_b89cb07e568491f6690d6c2bf3442232
#
_entry.id   b89cb07e568491f6690d6c2bf3442232
#
_cell.length_a   1.000
_cell.length_b   1.000
_cell.length_c   1.000
_cell.angle_alpha   90.00
_cell.angle_beta   90.00
_cell.angle_gamma   90.00
#
_symmetry.space_group_name_H-M   'P 1'
#
loop_
_entity.id
_entity.type
_entity.pdbx_description
1 polymer ?
#
loop_
_entity_poly.entity_id
_entity_poly.type
_entity_poly.pdbx_seq_one_letter_code
_entity_poly.pdbx_strand_id
1 'polypeptide(L)'
;SGIIVFGIGMLKELEIGYWNGKEYEKKVIKEAGELVSFHGSITSNEPYVHAHVAVATMDHTVKGGHFFNAVADPLVELHIVRLEEIVLKRKFNQKTGLNELNFD
;
A
#
# COMPACT_ATOMS: atom_id res chain seq x y z
N SER A 1 15.59 4.34 -2.28
CA SER A 1 14.20 4.26 -2.76
C SER A 1 13.93 2.93 -3.44
N GLY A 2 12.69 2.64 -3.71
CA GLY A 2 12.33 1.36 -4.31
C GLY A 2 10.92 1.33 -4.84
N ILE A 3 10.63 0.23 -5.54
CA ILE A 3 9.30 -0.06 -6.06
C ILE A 3 8.90 -1.44 -5.55
N ILE A 4 7.72 -1.52 -4.95
CA ILE A 4 7.11 -2.81 -4.62
C ILE A 4 6.38 -3.27 -5.88
N VAL A 5 6.92 -4.31 -6.53
CA VAL A 5 6.39 -4.79 -7.81
C VAL A 5 5.14 -5.62 -7.56
N PHE A 6 5.21 -6.56 -6.62
CA PHE A 6 4.05 -7.33 -6.21
C PHE A 6 4.30 -8.04 -4.87
N GLY A 7 3.21 -8.54 -4.27
CA GLY A 7 3.26 -9.36 -3.09
C GLY A 7 2.39 -10.60 -3.26
N ILE A 8 2.82 -11.72 -2.69
CA ILE A 8 2.08 -12.98 -2.67
C ILE A 8 2.01 -13.45 -1.23
N GLY A 9 0.88 -13.97 -0.81
CA GLY A 9 0.68 -14.48 0.53
C GLY A 9 -0.68 -14.13 1.06
N MET A 10 -0.79 -14.03 2.38
CA MET A 10 -2.05 -13.72 3.04
C MET A 10 -1.86 -12.68 4.11
N LEU A 11 -2.85 -11.81 4.22
CA LEU A 11 -2.92 -10.75 5.24
C LEU A 11 -4.19 -10.91 6.05
N LYS A 12 -4.13 -10.56 7.33
CA LYS A 12 -5.30 -10.38 8.18
C LYS A 12 -5.25 -9.01 8.85
N GLU A 13 -6.37 -8.60 9.42
CA GLU A 13 -6.49 -7.29 10.09
C GLU A 13 -5.99 -6.16 9.19
N LEU A 14 -6.39 -6.24 7.93
CA LEU A 14 -5.97 -5.29 6.90
C LEU A 14 -6.75 -3.98 7.03
N GLU A 15 -6.03 -2.92 7.31
CA GLU A 15 -6.58 -1.57 7.31
C GLU A 15 -6.34 -0.94 5.95
N ILE A 16 -7.43 -0.61 5.27
CA ILE A 16 -7.42 0.05 3.97
C ILE A 16 -8.15 1.39 4.04
N GLY A 17 -7.91 2.23 3.05
CA GLY A 17 -8.57 3.53 2.95
C GLY A 17 -8.99 3.87 1.55
N TYR A 18 -9.93 4.78 1.49
CA TYR A 18 -10.39 5.42 0.26
C TYR A 18 -10.26 6.93 0.41
N TRP A 19 -9.58 7.58 -0.50
CA TRP A 19 -9.43 9.04 -0.50
C TRP A 19 -10.71 9.69 -1.05
N ASN A 20 -11.41 10.43 -0.19
CA ASN A 20 -12.68 11.05 -0.57
C ASN A 20 -12.54 12.51 -1.02
N GLY A 21 -11.30 12.97 -1.20
CA GLY A 21 -10.99 14.35 -1.57
C GLY A 21 -10.61 15.25 -0.39
N LYS A 22 -10.85 14.80 0.84
CA LYS A 22 -10.52 15.51 2.08
C LYS A 22 -9.71 14.66 3.04
N GLU A 23 -10.07 13.39 3.18
CA GLU A 23 -9.46 12.47 4.12
C GLU A 23 -9.61 11.04 3.63
N TYR A 24 -8.88 10.13 4.25
CA TYR A 24 -9.05 8.71 4.01
C TYR A 24 -10.19 8.17 4.84
N GLU A 25 -11.18 7.55 4.17
CA GLU A 25 -12.20 6.75 4.82
C GLU A 25 -11.62 5.36 5.02
N LYS A 26 -11.44 4.97 6.27
CA LYS A 26 -10.75 3.73 6.63
C LYS A 26 -11.69 2.60 6.96
N LYS A 27 -11.25 1.38 6.64
CA LYS A 27 -11.98 0.15 6.93
C LYS A 27 -10.98 -0.94 7.30
N VAL A 28 -11.34 -1.78 8.28
CA VAL A 28 -10.53 -2.94 8.67
C VAL A 28 -11.21 -4.21 8.20
N ILE A 29 -10.47 -5.03 7.46
CA ILE A 29 -10.88 -6.37 7.05
C ILE A 29 -10.16 -7.33 8.01
N LYS A 30 -10.89 -7.86 8.99
CA LYS A 30 -10.30 -8.67 10.07
C LYS A 30 -9.89 -10.05 9.62
N GLU A 31 -10.71 -10.69 8.77
CA GLU A 31 -10.46 -12.03 8.28
C GLU A 31 -9.25 -12.11 7.37
N ALA A 32 -8.62 -13.26 7.33
CA ALA A 32 -7.49 -13.49 6.44
C ALA A 32 -7.95 -13.47 4.98
N GLY A 33 -7.12 -12.87 4.12
CA GLY A 33 -7.35 -12.85 2.68
C GLY A 33 -6.07 -13.09 1.92
N GLU A 34 -6.17 -13.75 0.77
CA GLU A 34 -5.03 -13.94 -0.11
C GLU A 34 -4.75 -12.68 -0.91
N LEU A 35 -3.47 -12.30 -1.00
CA LEU A 35 -3.06 -11.15 -1.80
C LEU A 35 -3.35 -11.39 -3.27
N VAL A 36 -4.16 -10.53 -3.85
CA VAL A 36 -4.41 -10.44 -5.29
C VAL A 36 -3.49 -9.42 -5.91
N SER A 37 -3.24 -8.33 -5.20
CA SER A 37 -2.37 -7.24 -5.65
C SER A 37 -1.78 -6.54 -4.44
N PHE A 38 -0.50 -6.23 -4.51
CA PHE A 38 0.20 -5.38 -3.55
C PHE A 38 1.33 -4.70 -4.29
N HIS A 39 1.21 -3.40 -4.54
CA HIS A 39 2.21 -2.65 -5.30
C HIS A 39 2.29 -1.22 -4.80
N GLY A 40 3.45 -0.59 -4.99
CA GLY A 40 3.63 0.76 -4.53
C GLY A 40 5.06 1.25 -4.66
N SER A 41 5.34 2.34 -3.98
CA SER A 41 6.63 2.99 -4.00
C SER A 41 7.18 3.19 -2.59
N ILE A 42 8.49 3.15 -2.49
CA ILE A 42 9.24 3.37 -1.24
C ILE A 42 10.10 4.61 -1.45
N THR A 43 9.94 5.59 -0.58
CA THR A 43 10.62 6.89 -0.70
C THR A 43 11.58 7.12 0.46
N SER A 44 12.40 8.16 0.34
CA SER A 44 13.42 8.48 1.34
C SER A 44 12.88 9.30 2.53
N ASN A 45 11.66 9.79 2.44
CA ASN A 45 11.02 10.53 3.52
C ASN A 45 9.57 10.08 3.72
N GLU A 46 9.01 10.41 4.88
CA GLU A 46 7.65 10.02 5.23
C GLU A 46 6.57 10.68 4.35
N PRO A 47 5.50 9.95 4.05
CA PRO A 47 5.32 8.52 4.34
C PRO A 47 6.21 7.66 3.43
N TYR A 48 7.02 6.79 4.04
CA TYR A 48 8.02 6.00 3.30
C TYR A 48 7.42 5.04 2.30
N VAL A 49 6.26 4.49 2.60
CA VAL A 49 5.59 3.51 1.74
C VAL A 49 4.22 4.05 1.32
N HIS A 50 3.99 4.05 0.03
CA HIS A 50 2.66 4.28 -0.53
C HIS A 50 2.32 3.07 -1.38
N ALA A 51 1.34 2.30 -0.96
CA ALA A 51 0.95 1.06 -1.63
C ALA A 51 -0.56 0.94 -1.70
N HIS A 52 -1.03 0.30 -2.74
CA HIS A 52 -2.41 -0.15 -2.86
C HIS A 52 -2.44 -1.67 -2.77
N VAL A 53 -3.51 -2.18 -2.19
CA VAL A 53 -3.62 -3.60 -1.85
C VAL A 53 -5.00 -4.11 -2.23
N ALA A 54 -5.06 -5.35 -2.69
CA ALA A 54 -6.32 -6.08 -2.85
C ALA A 54 -6.15 -7.49 -2.33
N VAL A 55 -7.13 -7.98 -1.60
CA VAL A 55 -7.16 -9.33 -1.05
C VAL A 55 -8.46 -10.02 -1.44
N ALA A 56 -8.38 -11.35 -1.62
CA ALA A 56 -9.56 -12.19 -1.82
C ALA A 56 -9.83 -12.93 -0.51
N THR A 57 -11.01 -12.71 0.05
CA THR A 57 -11.44 -13.41 1.26
C THR A 57 -12.01 -14.79 0.94
N MET A 58 -12.41 -15.55 1.95
CA MET A 58 -12.82 -16.96 1.80
C MET A 58 -13.90 -17.19 0.75
N ASP A 59 -14.82 -16.22 0.58
CA ASP A 59 -15.89 -16.29 -0.40
C ASP A 59 -15.45 -15.84 -1.80
N HIS A 60 -14.15 -15.61 -2.01
CA HIS A 60 -13.54 -15.11 -3.25
C HIS A 60 -13.91 -13.66 -3.60
N THR A 61 -14.53 -12.93 -2.67
CA THR A 61 -14.77 -11.50 -2.85
C THR A 61 -13.45 -10.74 -2.72
N VAL A 62 -13.18 -9.85 -3.67
CA VAL A 62 -11.96 -9.03 -3.66
C VAL A 62 -12.29 -7.68 -3.04
N LYS A 63 -11.48 -7.30 -2.05
CA LYS A 63 -11.57 -6.01 -1.36
C LYS A 63 -10.20 -5.35 -1.36
N GLY A 64 -10.17 -4.04 -1.50
CA GLY A 64 -8.87 -3.36 -1.53
C GLY A 64 -8.99 -1.86 -1.40
N GLY A 65 -7.83 -1.22 -1.42
CA GLY A 65 -7.70 0.21 -1.31
C GLY A 65 -6.28 0.62 -0.97
N HIS A 66 -6.15 1.84 -0.44
CA HIS A 66 -4.88 2.34 0.06
C HIS A 66 -4.48 1.54 1.31
N PHE A 67 -3.24 1.05 1.33
CA PHE A 67 -2.72 0.24 2.42
C PHE A 67 -2.27 1.12 3.59
N PHE A 68 -2.74 0.80 4.80
CA PHE A 68 -2.27 1.43 6.02
C PHE A 68 -1.51 0.45 6.91
N ASN A 69 -2.09 -0.71 7.17
CA ASN A 69 -1.52 -1.67 8.09
C ASN A 69 -2.13 -3.05 7.89
N ALA A 70 -1.39 -4.08 8.25
CA ALA A 70 -1.88 -5.46 8.20
C ALA A 70 -0.94 -6.37 8.98
N VAL A 71 -1.38 -7.59 9.20
CA VAL A 71 -0.57 -8.66 9.77
C VAL A 71 -0.41 -9.75 8.72
N ALA A 72 0.82 -10.15 8.43
CA ALA A 72 1.10 -11.28 7.56
C ALA A 72 0.68 -12.58 8.27
N ASP A 73 -0.13 -13.42 7.62
CA ASP A 73 -0.64 -14.64 8.20
C ASP A 73 -1.02 -15.66 7.11
N PRO A 74 -0.24 -16.71 6.88
CA PRO A 74 0.97 -17.08 7.62
C PRO A 74 2.23 -16.37 7.15
N LEU A 75 2.26 -15.86 5.91
CA LEU A 75 3.43 -15.20 5.37
C LEU A 75 3.07 -14.29 4.19
N VAL A 76 3.98 -13.40 3.87
CA VAL A 76 3.94 -12.58 2.65
C VAL A 76 5.32 -12.58 2.01
N GLU A 77 5.35 -12.79 0.70
CA GLU A 77 6.55 -12.65 -0.12
C GLU A 77 6.43 -11.33 -0.89
N LEU A 78 7.36 -10.42 -0.67
CA LEU A 78 7.40 -9.15 -1.38
C LEU A 78 8.54 -9.15 -2.40
N HIS A 79 8.23 -8.68 -3.61
CA HIS A 79 9.20 -8.51 -4.68
C HIS A 79 9.42 -7.02 -4.85
N ILE A 80 10.64 -6.57 -4.53
CA ILE A 80 11.00 -5.16 -4.51
C ILE A 80 12.16 -4.91 -5.46
N VAL A 81 12.05 -3.86 -6.27
CA VAL A 81 13.15 -3.36 -7.08
C VAL A 81 13.75 -2.16 -6.37
N ARG A 82 15.04 -2.24 -6.08
CA ARG A 82 15.79 -1.13 -5.48
C ARG A 82 16.18 -0.12 -6.56
N LEU A 83 15.95 1.16 -6.26
CA LEU A 83 16.36 2.27 -7.11
C LEU A 83 17.57 2.94 -6.48
N GLU A 84 18.73 2.81 -7.10
CA GLU A 84 19.99 3.33 -6.56
C GLU A 84 20.32 4.73 -7.05
N GLU A 85 19.97 5.06 -8.28
CA GLU A 85 20.32 6.32 -8.92
C GLU A 85 19.26 7.41 -8.79
N ILE A 86 18.05 7.05 -8.36
CA ILE A 86 16.92 7.97 -8.21
C ILE A 86 16.51 8.02 -6.75
N VAL A 87 16.39 9.23 -6.23
CA VAL A 87 15.86 9.45 -4.89
C VAL A 87 14.40 9.88 -5.04
N LEU A 88 13.50 9.04 -4.59
CA LEU A 88 12.07 9.34 -4.56
C LEU A 88 11.73 9.99 -3.22
N LYS A 89 10.92 11.04 -3.28
CA LYS A 89 10.48 11.79 -2.10
C LYS A 89 8.98 11.99 -2.10
N ARG A 90 8.46 12.35 -0.95
CA ARG A 90 7.07 12.80 -0.79
C ARG A 90 7.07 14.30 -0.59
N LYS A 91 6.18 14.98 -1.30
CA LYS A 91 5.98 16.41 -1.18
C LYS A 91 4.50 16.69 -1.06
N PHE A 92 4.11 17.40 0.01
CA PHE A 92 2.72 17.76 0.22
C PHE A 92 2.25 18.76 -0.83
N ASN A 93 1.09 18.52 -1.42
CA ASN A 93 0.45 19.42 -2.36
C ASN A 93 -0.87 19.90 -1.77
N GLN A 94 -0.95 21.18 -1.49
CA GLN A 94 -2.16 21.79 -0.90
C GLN A 94 -3.39 21.65 -1.78
N LYS A 95 -3.21 21.60 -3.10
CA LYS A 95 -4.33 21.48 -4.04
C LYS A 95 -5.01 20.11 -3.96
N THR A 96 -4.22 19.05 -3.78
CA THR A 96 -4.74 17.70 -3.68
C THR A 96 -4.95 17.23 -2.25
N GLY A 97 -4.24 17.84 -1.29
CA GLY A 97 -4.23 17.40 0.10
C GLY A 97 -3.40 16.13 0.32
N LEU A 98 -2.59 15.75 -0.65
CA LEU A 98 -1.82 14.49 -0.63
C LEU A 98 -0.32 14.73 -0.63
N ASN A 99 0.41 13.74 -0.14
CA ASN A 99 1.87 13.67 -0.22
C ASN A 99 2.25 13.00 -1.54
N GLU A 100 2.54 13.81 -2.54
CA GLU A 100 2.79 13.35 -3.90
C GLU A 100 4.23 12.90 -4.09
N LEU A 101 4.42 12.01 -5.07
CA LEU A 101 5.74 11.53 -5.47
C LEU A 101 6.50 12.66 -6.15
N ASN A 102 7.75 12.81 -5.74
CA ASN A 102 8.65 13.81 -6.29
C ASN A 102 10.04 13.21 -6.52
N PHE A 103 10.79 13.77 -7.43
CA PHE A 103 12.18 13.38 -7.72
C PHE A 103 13.11 14.53 -7.39
N ASP A 104 14.31 14.17 -7.03
CA ASP A 104 15.44 15.10 -6.99
C ASP A 104 16.48 14.69 -7.99
#